data_c1b5ed26c648bf853c5578a0a5b6bc5d
#
_entry.id   c1b5ed26c648bf853c5578a0a5b6bc5d
#
_cell.length_a   1.000
_cell.length_b   1.000
_cell.length_c   1.000
_cell.angle_alpha   90.00
_cell.angle_beta   90.00
_cell.angle_gamma   90.00
#
_symmetry.space_group_name_H-M   'P 1'
#
loop_
_entity.id
_entity.type
_entity.pdbx_description
1 polymer ?
#
loop_
_entity_poly.entity_id
_entity_poly.type
_entity_poly.pdbx_seq_one_letter_code
_entity_poly.pdbx_strand_id
1 'polypeptide(L)'
;MYYGCKKEIEDKRDYKSYISDIKQSLLPTEYTISMPEVKDQGIVNSCVAHSLATFLEECHKEENLKFSVGFIYGYRPINYDQNEGMYPREALKTITKIGNVTKDLFDHNKEMPEIKQLVDNDIKNLKEQAANYKVNSYSRIYTTYEIKNCIFNDIPVPISIPVYNDLMYDKDTFIIQGPSGSIEGYHMIIIYGYNENGWLIQNSWGKDWANSGTAILPYGYPIDSAWAIDTNYNNVITYQTIWQKLYSLCIKIINKLKGVWL
;
A
#
# COMPACT_ATOMS: atom_id res chain seq x y z
N MET A 1 4.36 18.10 8.23
CA MET A 1 4.13 16.66 7.91
C MET A 1 5.45 16.03 7.53
N TYR A 2 5.59 14.72 7.68
CA TYR A 2 6.87 14.02 7.43
C TYR A 2 6.73 13.13 6.19
N TYR A 3 7.64 13.30 5.23
CA TYR A 3 7.63 12.62 3.93
C TYR A 3 8.81 11.68 3.83
N GLY A 4 8.56 10.40 4.06
CA GLY A 4 9.62 9.40 4.21
C GLY A 4 9.89 8.56 2.96
N CYS A 5 9.32 8.91 1.82
CA CYS A 5 9.56 8.22 0.57
C CYS A 5 10.64 8.95 -0.25
N LYS A 6 11.61 8.21 -0.77
CA LYS A 6 12.59 8.72 -1.73
C LYS A 6 12.04 8.50 -3.15
N LYS A 7 12.26 9.47 -4.03
CA LYS A 7 11.86 9.38 -5.44
C LYS A 7 12.52 8.19 -6.11
N GLU A 8 11.70 7.32 -6.71
CA GLU A 8 12.20 6.14 -7.41
C GLU A 8 12.85 6.48 -8.75
N ILE A 9 13.96 5.82 -9.03
CA ILE A 9 14.61 5.84 -10.34
C ILE A 9 14.08 4.65 -11.15
N GLU A 10 13.65 4.90 -12.39
CA GLU A 10 13.27 3.81 -13.28
C GLU A 10 14.42 2.82 -13.47
N ASP A 11 14.10 1.54 -13.32
CA ASP A 11 15.02 0.46 -13.58
C ASP A 11 14.48 -0.41 -14.72
N LYS A 12 15.24 -0.54 -15.80
CA LYS A 12 14.87 -1.35 -16.97
C LYS A 12 14.65 -2.84 -16.63
N ARG A 13 15.08 -3.27 -15.43
CA ARG A 13 14.89 -4.62 -14.91
C ARG A 13 13.57 -4.79 -14.18
N ASP A 14 12.77 -3.73 -14.04
CA ASP A 14 11.46 -3.84 -13.40
C ASP A 14 10.57 -4.78 -14.22
N TYR A 15 10.14 -5.85 -13.58
CA TYR A 15 9.24 -6.81 -14.19
C TYR A 15 7.90 -6.13 -14.49
N LYS A 16 7.31 -6.47 -15.62
CA LYS A 16 5.89 -6.14 -15.87
C LYS A 16 5.03 -7.02 -14.97
N SER A 17 3.96 -6.45 -14.45
CA SER A 17 3.02 -7.18 -13.60
C SER A 17 2.36 -8.34 -14.37
N TYR A 18 2.33 -9.51 -13.78
CA TYR A 18 1.62 -10.71 -14.28
C TYR A 18 0.35 -10.99 -13.47
N ILE A 19 -0.29 -9.96 -12.94
CA ILE A 19 -1.62 -10.16 -12.33
C ILE A 19 -2.57 -10.60 -13.45
N SER A 20 -3.45 -11.56 -13.14
CA SER A 20 -4.40 -12.14 -14.11
C SER A 20 -5.09 -11.05 -14.91
N ASP A 21 -4.99 -11.12 -16.23
CA ASP A 21 -5.40 -10.04 -17.14
C ASP A 21 -6.92 -10.12 -17.37
N ILE A 22 -7.66 -9.43 -16.51
CA ILE A 22 -9.11 -9.27 -16.67
C ILE A 22 -9.33 -8.18 -17.72
N LYS A 23 -10.13 -8.46 -18.76
CA LYS A 23 -10.43 -7.45 -19.78
C LYS A 23 -10.94 -6.17 -19.13
N GLN A 24 -10.39 -5.02 -19.51
CA GLN A 24 -10.74 -3.71 -18.95
C GLN A 24 -12.25 -3.42 -18.96
N SER A 25 -12.95 -3.90 -19.96
CA SER A 25 -14.43 -3.78 -20.08
C SER A 25 -15.21 -4.57 -19.02
N LEU A 26 -14.57 -5.46 -18.29
CA LEU A 26 -15.18 -6.26 -17.22
C LEU A 26 -14.91 -5.69 -15.82
N LEU A 27 -14.04 -4.70 -15.70
CA LEU A 27 -13.80 -4.05 -14.42
C LEU A 27 -15.01 -3.18 -14.04
N PRO A 28 -15.49 -3.27 -12.79
CA PRO A 28 -16.57 -2.41 -12.32
C PRO A 28 -16.15 -0.93 -12.30
N THR A 29 -17.12 -0.03 -12.26
CA THR A 29 -16.86 1.42 -12.13
C THR A 29 -16.32 1.81 -10.76
N GLU A 30 -16.62 1.00 -9.75
CA GLU A 30 -16.16 1.16 -8.37
C GLU A 30 -15.82 -0.20 -7.75
N TYR A 31 -14.79 -0.23 -6.93
CA TYR A 31 -14.43 -1.40 -6.13
C TYR A 31 -13.62 -0.98 -4.91
N THR A 32 -13.75 -1.71 -3.81
CA THR A 32 -13.01 -1.41 -2.57
C THR A 32 -12.66 -2.69 -1.82
N ILE A 33 -11.47 -2.69 -1.22
CA ILE A 33 -10.93 -3.74 -0.35
C ILE A 33 -11.15 -3.28 1.09
N SER A 34 -11.50 -4.22 1.99
CA SER A 34 -11.53 -3.93 3.42
C SER A 34 -10.10 -3.84 3.94
N MET A 35 -9.71 -2.70 4.49
CA MET A 35 -8.34 -2.47 4.94
C MET A 35 -8.19 -2.64 6.45
N PRO A 36 -6.97 -3.01 6.91
CA PRO A 36 -6.64 -2.99 8.33
C PRO A 36 -6.64 -1.57 8.90
N GLU A 37 -6.52 -1.50 10.22
CA GLU A 37 -6.53 -0.23 10.94
C GLU A 37 -5.46 0.75 10.45
N VAL A 38 -5.87 2.03 10.36
CA VAL A 38 -4.97 3.13 10.00
C VAL A 38 -3.85 3.28 11.02
N LYS A 39 -2.63 3.39 10.53
CA LYS A 39 -1.42 3.59 11.33
C LYS A 39 -1.06 5.08 11.44
N ASP A 40 -0.23 5.40 12.43
CA ASP A 40 0.34 6.72 12.61
C ASP A 40 1.87 6.63 12.65
N GLN A 41 2.54 7.22 11.66
CA GLN A 41 4.00 7.29 11.61
C GLN A 41 4.59 8.38 12.51
N GLY A 42 3.75 9.27 13.07
CA GLY A 42 4.20 10.39 13.89
C GLY A 42 5.21 11.27 13.14
N ILE A 43 6.34 11.52 13.78
CA ILE A 43 7.41 12.38 13.25
C ILE A 43 8.49 11.63 12.45
N VAL A 44 8.32 10.32 12.23
CA VAL A 44 9.31 9.47 11.59
C VAL A 44 9.06 9.36 10.08
N ASN A 45 10.11 9.45 9.27
CA ASN A 45 10.04 9.34 7.82
C ASN A 45 9.89 7.88 7.33
N SER A 46 8.89 7.17 7.85
CA SER A 46 8.69 5.73 7.69
C SER A 46 7.47 5.33 6.86
N CYS A 47 6.91 6.24 6.06
CA CYS A 47 5.68 5.99 5.29
C CYS A 47 5.78 4.75 4.39
N VAL A 48 6.94 4.47 3.80
CA VAL A 48 7.17 3.28 2.97
C VAL A 48 6.99 2.00 3.79
N ALA A 49 7.61 1.95 4.98
CA ALA A 49 7.49 0.80 5.87
C ALA A 49 6.06 0.63 6.41
N HIS A 50 5.36 1.76 6.69
CA HIS A 50 3.97 1.74 7.11
C HIS A 50 3.05 1.18 6.02
N SER A 51 3.19 1.64 4.77
CA SER A 51 2.40 1.14 3.65
C SER A 51 2.61 -0.36 3.42
N LEU A 52 3.86 -0.84 3.50
CA LEU A 52 4.14 -2.27 3.31
C LEU A 52 3.70 -3.13 4.50
N ALA A 53 3.80 -2.65 5.74
CA ALA A 53 3.23 -3.34 6.90
C ALA A 53 1.70 -3.43 6.80
N THR A 54 1.03 -2.35 6.37
CA THR A 54 -0.42 -2.36 6.09
C THR A 54 -0.78 -3.33 4.98
N PHE A 55 0.00 -3.39 3.91
CA PHE A 55 -0.18 -4.38 2.84
C PHE A 55 -0.12 -5.81 3.37
N LEU A 56 0.91 -6.14 4.17
CA LEU A 56 1.06 -7.47 4.75
C LEU A 56 -0.07 -7.82 5.73
N GLU A 57 -0.57 -6.86 6.49
CA GLU A 57 -1.74 -7.05 7.38
C GLU A 57 -3.01 -7.37 6.58
N GLU A 58 -3.22 -6.72 5.42
CA GLU A 58 -4.35 -7.07 4.56
C GLU A 58 -4.20 -8.48 3.98
N CYS A 59 -3.00 -8.87 3.57
CA CYS A 59 -2.74 -10.23 3.08
C CYS A 59 -3.00 -11.31 4.15
N HIS A 60 -2.84 -10.98 5.43
CA HIS A 60 -3.01 -11.88 6.58
C HIS A 60 -4.23 -11.52 7.45
N LYS A 61 -5.24 -10.89 6.87
CA LYS A 61 -6.42 -10.40 7.60
C LYS A 61 -7.18 -11.49 8.38
N GLU A 62 -7.24 -12.70 7.83
CA GLU A 62 -7.91 -13.83 8.48
C GLU A 62 -7.18 -14.27 9.77
N GLU A 63 -5.88 -14.06 9.84
CA GLU A 63 -5.05 -14.35 11.01
C GLU A 63 -5.00 -13.18 12.00
N ASN A 64 -5.56 -12.01 11.62
CA ASN A 64 -5.53 -10.75 12.39
C ASN A 64 -4.13 -10.35 12.87
N LEU A 65 -3.11 -10.61 12.05
CA LEU A 65 -1.72 -10.29 12.37
C LEU A 65 -1.45 -8.80 12.25
N LYS A 66 -0.57 -8.30 13.09
CA LYS A 66 0.00 -6.96 13.02
C LYS A 66 1.48 -7.06 12.69
N PHE A 67 1.91 -6.32 11.67
CA PHE A 67 3.30 -6.38 11.18
C PHE A 67 4.15 -5.23 11.67
N SER A 68 5.43 -5.53 11.88
CA SER A 68 6.43 -4.56 12.34
C SER A 68 6.78 -3.56 11.25
N VAL A 69 6.52 -2.29 11.51
CA VAL A 69 7.03 -1.18 10.70
C VAL A 69 8.53 -1.00 10.93
N GLY A 70 8.94 -1.12 12.20
CA GLY A 70 10.32 -0.92 12.61
C GLY A 70 11.28 -1.90 11.97
N PHE A 71 10.89 -3.15 11.77
CA PHE A 71 11.71 -4.15 11.10
C PHE A 71 12.00 -3.77 9.64
N ILE A 72 10.97 -3.42 8.86
CA ILE A 72 11.15 -2.97 7.46
C ILE A 72 12.02 -1.71 7.43
N TYR A 73 11.69 -0.72 8.26
CA TYR A 73 12.40 0.56 8.28
C TYR A 73 13.85 0.43 8.73
N GLY A 74 14.12 -0.46 9.67
CA GLY A 74 15.46 -0.74 10.18
C GLY A 74 16.39 -1.42 9.18
N TYR A 75 15.83 -2.06 8.13
CA TYR A 75 16.63 -2.68 7.05
C TYR A 75 17.10 -1.69 5.97
N ARG A 76 16.96 -0.38 6.20
CA ARG A 76 17.57 0.60 5.31
C ARG A 76 19.08 0.45 5.24
N PRO A 77 19.73 0.85 4.12
CA PRO A 77 21.19 0.90 4.06
C PRO A 77 21.79 1.68 5.22
N ILE A 78 22.89 1.15 5.80
CA ILE A 78 23.55 1.72 6.99
C ILE A 78 24.04 3.17 6.81
N ASN A 79 24.24 3.60 5.56
CA ASN A 79 24.63 4.97 5.24
C ASN A 79 23.49 5.98 5.25
N TYR A 80 22.25 5.56 5.53
CA TYR A 80 21.15 6.48 5.67
C TYR A 80 21.10 7.06 7.08
N ASP A 81 20.90 8.38 7.14
CA ASP A 81 20.63 9.06 8.40
C ASP A 81 19.37 8.47 9.06
N GLN A 82 19.29 8.50 10.38
CA GLN A 82 18.17 7.99 11.16
C GLN A 82 16.82 8.61 10.75
N ASN A 83 16.82 9.88 10.33
CA ASN A 83 15.63 10.59 9.89
C ASN A 83 15.39 10.53 8.37
N GLU A 84 16.24 9.84 7.61
CA GLU A 84 16.01 9.71 6.19
C GLU A 84 14.93 8.69 5.87
N GLY A 85 14.13 8.99 4.83
CA GLY A 85 13.19 8.05 4.26
C GLY A 85 13.90 6.87 3.57
N MET A 86 13.12 6.07 2.88
CA MET A 86 13.65 4.93 2.13
C MET A 86 13.04 4.85 0.72
N TYR A 87 13.76 4.16 -0.17
CA TYR A 87 13.23 3.85 -1.49
C TYR A 87 12.21 2.71 -1.40
N PRO A 88 11.04 2.82 -2.04
CA PRO A 88 10.07 1.73 -2.10
C PRO A 88 10.67 0.40 -2.54
N ARG A 89 11.50 0.40 -3.57
CA ARG A 89 12.18 -0.79 -4.09
C ARG A 89 13.07 -1.48 -3.06
N GLU A 90 13.75 -0.74 -2.20
CA GLU A 90 14.61 -1.34 -1.15
C GLU A 90 13.76 -2.04 -0.08
N ALA A 91 12.65 -1.42 0.31
CA ALA A 91 11.71 -2.03 1.23
C ALA A 91 11.06 -3.28 0.62
N LEU A 92 10.67 -3.24 -0.66
CA LEU A 92 10.16 -4.39 -1.39
C LEU A 92 11.17 -5.52 -1.49
N LYS A 93 12.45 -5.22 -1.74
CA LYS A 93 13.53 -6.22 -1.69
C LYS A 93 13.64 -6.85 -0.31
N THR A 94 13.48 -6.08 0.75
CA THR A 94 13.54 -6.59 2.13
C THR A 94 12.42 -7.59 2.37
N ILE A 95 11.16 -7.24 2.12
CA ILE A 95 10.04 -8.16 2.35
C ILE A 95 10.02 -9.36 1.40
N THR A 96 10.66 -9.26 0.24
CA THR A 96 10.81 -10.39 -0.70
C THR A 96 11.92 -11.35 -0.27
N LYS A 97 13.09 -10.82 0.13
CA LYS A 97 14.26 -11.64 0.44
C LYS A 97 14.26 -12.15 1.88
N ILE A 98 13.84 -11.31 2.80
CA ILE A 98 13.92 -11.56 4.24
C ILE A 98 12.52 -11.85 4.80
N GLY A 99 11.53 -11.08 4.39
CA GLY A 99 10.18 -11.07 4.95
C GLY A 99 9.98 -9.94 5.95
N ASN A 100 9.00 -10.12 6.82
CA ASN A 100 8.75 -9.22 7.95
C ASN A 100 8.42 -10.03 9.20
N VAL A 101 8.52 -9.43 10.37
CA VAL A 101 8.08 -10.02 11.63
C VAL A 101 6.79 -9.39 12.10
N THR A 102 6.08 -10.07 12.98
CA THR A 102 4.91 -9.51 13.64
C THR A 102 5.32 -8.40 14.64
N LYS A 103 4.40 -7.49 14.91
CA LYS A 103 4.64 -6.32 15.76
C LYS A 103 5.06 -6.71 17.18
N ASP A 104 4.52 -7.78 17.73
CA ASP A 104 4.83 -8.30 19.07
C ASP A 104 6.26 -8.83 19.19
N LEU A 105 6.87 -9.29 18.10
CA LEU A 105 8.28 -9.71 18.07
C LEU A 105 9.25 -8.53 17.96
N PHE A 106 8.85 -7.48 17.27
CA PHE A 106 9.67 -6.31 17.07
C PHE A 106 8.78 -5.07 16.91
N ASP A 107 8.44 -4.45 18.03
CA ASP A 107 7.68 -3.20 18.02
C ASP A 107 8.62 -1.99 18.14
N HIS A 108 8.43 -1.04 17.22
CA HIS A 108 9.05 0.26 17.30
C HIS A 108 7.97 1.33 17.29
N ASN A 109 7.51 1.68 18.47
CA ASN A 109 6.59 2.77 18.68
C ASN A 109 7.31 4.11 18.60
N LYS A 110 7.08 4.89 17.56
CA LYS A 110 7.38 6.34 17.44
C LYS A 110 8.86 6.75 17.45
N GLU A 111 9.77 5.88 17.86
CA GLU A 111 11.21 6.12 17.78
C GLU A 111 11.81 5.16 16.75
N MET A 112 12.76 5.64 15.99
CA MET A 112 13.42 4.82 15.00
C MET A 112 14.20 3.70 15.67
N PRO A 113 14.04 2.43 15.20
CA PRO A 113 15.04 1.44 15.52
C PRO A 113 16.35 1.97 14.96
N GLU A 114 17.34 2.09 15.80
CA GLU A 114 18.68 2.21 15.27
C GLU A 114 18.93 0.98 14.40
N ILE A 115 19.32 1.18 13.15
CA ILE A 115 19.74 0.09 12.24
C ILE A 115 20.74 -0.81 12.96
N LYS A 116 21.58 -0.23 13.81
CA LYS A 116 22.50 -0.91 14.69
C LYS A 116 21.84 -1.92 15.63
N GLN A 117 20.63 -1.64 16.16
CA GLN A 117 19.92 -2.59 17.02
C GLN A 117 19.47 -3.83 16.26
N LEU A 118 19.14 -3.70 14.97
CA LEU A 118 18.88 -4.85 14.12
C LEU A 118 20.14 -5.64 13.77
N VAL A 119 21.32 -5.03 13.82
CA VAL A 119 22.59 -5.68 13.54
C VAL A 119 23.16 -6.35 14.80
N ASP A 120 22.96 -5.77 15.98
CA ASP A 120 23.59 -6.22 17.22
C ASP A 120 22.71 -7.21 18.02
N ASN A 121 21.38 -7.18 17.85
CA ASN A 121 20.47 -8.07 18.59
C ASN A 121 20.02 -9.23 17.72
N ASP A 122 20.36 -10.42 18.09
CA ASP A 122 19.91 -11.75 17.62
C ASP A 122 19.10 -11.77 16.29
N ILE A 123 19.65 -11.07 15.29
CA ILE A 123 19.06 -10.91 13.95
C ILE A 123 18.77 -12.24 13.29
N LYS A 124 19.52 -13.29 13.64
CA LYS A 124 19.33 -14.60 13.05
C LYS A 124 17.93 -15.12 13.38
N ASN A 125 17.53 -15.03 14.65
CA ASN A 125 16.21 -15.48 15.10
C ASN A 125 15.09 -14.64 14.45
N LEU A 126 15.23 -13.30 14.42
CA LEU A 126 14.24 -12.43 13.75
C LEU A 126 14.14 -12.73 12.25
N LYS A 127 15.25 -13.01 11.56
CA LYS A 127 15.23 -13.38 10.13
C LYS A 127 14.55 -14.73 9.89
N GLU A 128 14.75 -15.70 10.77
CA GLU A 128 14.08 -16.98 10.70
C GLU A 128 12.57 -16.81 10.86
N GLN A 129 12.13 -15.98 11.80
CA GLN A 129 10.71 -15.65 11.97
C GLN A 129 10.15 -14.84 10.77
N ALA A 130 10.91 -13.86 10.30
CA ALA A 130 10.52 -13.03 9.16
C ALA A 130 10.32 -13.85 7.88
N ALA A 131 11.05 -14.94 7.71
CA ALA A 131 10.95 -15.79 6.53
C ALA A 131 9.55 -16.41 6.33
N ASN A 132 8.74 -16.51 7.37
CA ASN A 132 7.37 -16.99 7.31
C ASN A 132 6.42 -16.00 6.57
N TYR A 133 6.81 -14.74 6.49
CA TYR A 133 5.99 -13.65 5.96
C TYR A 133 6.67 -12.94 4.79
N LYS A 134 7.24 -13.72 3.87
CA LYS A 134 7.81 -13.22 2.61
C LYS A 134 6.71 -13.01 1.58
N VAL A 135 6.90 -11.98 0.77
CA VAL A 135 6.19 -11.88 -0.51
C VAL A 135 6.98 -12.61 -1.60
N ASN A 136 6.31 -13.12 -2.62
CA ASN A 136 6.95 -13.89 -3.70
C ASN A 136 7.78 -13.00 -4.62
N SER A 137 7.14 -11.92 -5.07
CA SER A 137 7.74 -10.99 -6.03
C SER A 137 7.02 -9.64 -5.98
N TYR A 138 7.60 -8.68 -6.63
CA TYR A 138 6.96 -7.37 -6.87
C TYR A 138 7.27 -6.91 -8.30
N SER A 139 6.38 -6.10 -8.84
CA SER A 139 6.53 -5.52 -10.18
C SER A 139 6.04 -4.09 -10.21
N ARG A 140 6.64 -3.29 -11.10
CA ARG A 140 6.21 -1.92 -11.34
C ARG A 140 4.90 -1.90 -12.12
N ILE A 141 3.98 -1.02 -11.72
CA ILE A 141 2.73 -0.74 -12.41
C ILE A 141 2.84 0.63 -13.07
N TYR A 142 2.34 0.76 -14.30
CA TYR A 142 2.44 1.98 -15.09
C TYR A 142 1.10 2.57 -15.51
N THR A 143 0.02 1.82 -15.43
CA THR A 143 -1.27 2.24 -15.96
C THR A 143 -2.38 2.20 -14.92
N THR A 144 -3.37 3.07 -15.08
CA THR A 144 -4.62 3.07 -14.30
C THR A 144 -5.32 1.72 -14.38
N TYR A 145 -5.27 1.07 -15.54
CA TYR A 145 -5.87 -0.25 -15.73
C TYR A 145 -5.20 -1.31 -14.84
N GLU A 146 -3.86 -1.36 -14.80
CA GLU A 146 -3.13 -2.30 -13.96
C GLU A 146 -3.42 -2.09 -12.47
N ILE A 147 -3.53 -0.83 -12.01
CA ILE A 147 -3.93 -0.53 -10.64
C ILE A 147 -5.34 -1.06 -10.36
N LYS A 148 -6.33 -0.75 -11.23
CA LYS A 148 -7.71 -1.24 -11.08
C LYS A 148 -7.78 -2.75 -11.09
N ASN A 149 -6.97 -3.40 -11.92
CA ASN A 149 -6.91 -4.85 -12.00
C ASN A 149 -6.35 -5.47 -10.71
N CYS A 150 -5.31 -4.88 -10.10
CA CYS A 150 -4.83 -5.30 -8.77
C CYS A 150 -5.94 -5.22 -7.73
N ILE A 151 -6.58 -4.06 -7.64
CA ILE A 151 -7.64 -3.79 -6.66
C ILE A 151 -8.81 -4.74 -6.83
N PHE A 152 -9.22 -5.03 -8.07
CA PHE A 152 -10.32 -5.97 -8.35
C PHE A 152 -9.97 -7.43 -7.99
N ASN A 153 -8.67 -7.74 -7.94
CA ASN A 153 -8.16 -9.02 -7.45
C ASN A 153 -7.86 -9.02 -5.92
N ASP A 154 -8.40 -8.04 -5.17
CA ASP A 154 -8.19 -7.85 -3.73
C ASP A 154 -6.71 -7.63 -3.35
N ILE A 155 -5.94 -7.03 -4.24
CA ILE A 155 -4.54 -6.68 -4.01
C ILE A 155 -4.44 -5.16 -3.87
N PRO A 156 -4.27 -4.63 -2.65
CA PRO A 156 -4.04 -3.20 -2.46
C PRO A 156 -2.71 -2.77 -3.08
N VAL A 157 -2.65 -1.54 -3.57
CA VAL A 157 -1.50 -1.05 -4.35
C VAL A 157 -0.77 0.04 -3.60
N PRO A 158 0.43 -0.23 -3.06
CA PRO A 158 1.30 0.82 -2.54
C PRO A 158 1.79 1.73 -3.68
N ILE A 159 1.62 3.04 -3.48
CA ILE A 159 2.04 4.07 -4.44
C ILE A 159 2.88 5.14 -3.77
N SER A 160 3.86 5.69 -4.50
CA SER A 160 4.57 6.90 -4.14
C SER A 160 4.02 8.07 -4.92
N ILE A 161 3.74 9.16 -4.23
CA ILE A 161 3.24 10.41 -4.82
C ILE A 161 4.14 11.58 -4.44
N PRO A 162 4.31 12.59 -5.31
CA PRO A 162 4.87 13.86 -4.91
C PRO A 162 3.86 14.59 -4.01
N VAL A 163 4.36 15.27 -2.99
CA VAL A 163 3.55 16.10 -2.09
C VAL A 163 3.85 17.56 -2.39
N TYR A 164 2.78 18.33 -2.65
CA TYR A 164 2.84 19.76 -2.94
C TYR A 164 2.20 20.52 -1.78
N ASN A 165 2.92 21.46 -1.17
CA ASN A 165 2.41 22.33 -0.10
C ASN A 165 1.54 21.58 0.94
N ASP A 166 2.04 20.47 1.45
CA ASP A 166 1.27 19.47 2.21
C ASP A 166 0.17 18.77 1.36
N LEU A 167 -0.29 17.63 1.85
CA LEU A 167 -1.33 16.87 1.18
C LEU A 167 -2.69 17.41 1.62
N MET A 168 -3.08 18.55 1.04
CA MET A 168 -4.34 19.23 1.36
C MET A 168 -5.53 18.51 0.74
N TYR A 169 -6.66 18.52 1.43
CA TYR A 169 -7.92 17.92 0.98
C TYR A 169 -9.10 18.82 1.27
N ASP A 170 -10.15 18.68 0.51
CA ASP A 170 -11.45 19.31 0.77
C ASP A 170 -12.10 18.65 2.01
N LYS A 171 -12.57 19.46 2.96
CA LYS A 171 -13.06 18.97 4.26
C LYS A 171 -14.41 18.27 4.19
N ASP A 172 -15.21 18.56 3.17
CA ASP A 172 -16.54 17.96 3.03
C ASP A 172 -16.51 16.67 2.21
N THR A 173 -15.63 16.60 1.20
CA THR A 173 -15.53 15.48 0.28
C THR A 173 -14.33 14.57 0.51
N PHE A 174 -13.36 15.02 1.29
CA PHE A 174 -12.05 14.38 1.51
C PHE A 174 -11.28 14.09 0.22
N ILE A 175 -11.57 14.85 -0.84
CA ILE A 175 -10.83 14.79 -2.11
C ILE A 175 -9.56 15.61 -1.97
N ILE A 176 -8.41 14.99 -2.27
CA ILE A 176 -7.11 15.65 -2.25
C ILE A 176 -7.08 16.71 -3.36
N GLN A 177 -6.63 17.90 -2.99
CA GLN A 177 -6.48 19.00 -3.92
C GLN A 177 -5.39 18.69 -4.95
N GLY A 178 -5.60 19.19 -6.17
CA GLY A 178 -4.65 19.02 -7.25
C GLY A 178 -3.27 19.61 -6.92
N PRO A 179 -2.22 19.15 -7.63
CA PRO A 179 -0.87 19.64 -7.41
C PRO A 179 -0.78 21.14 -7.68
N SER A 180 -0.22 21.89 -6.73
CA SER A 180 0.05 23.33 -6.86
C SER A 180 1.35 23.70 -6.15
N GLY A 181 2.15 24.57 -6.76
CA GLY A 181 3.44 24.99 -6.19
C GLY A 181 4.57 24.01 -6.44
N SER A 182 5.55 24.00 -5.52
CA SER A 182 6.73 23.14 -5.58
C SER A 182 6.47 21.79 -4.89
N ILE A 183 7.26 20.78 -5.31
CA ILE A 183 7.27 19.50 -4.62
C ILE A 183 8.04 19.66 -3.31
N GLU A 184 7.38 19.42 -2.19
CA GLU A 184 7.98 19.45 -0.83
C GLU A 184 8.69 18.13 -0.49
N GLY A 185 8.23 17.03 -1.08
CA GLY A 185 8.79 15.70 -0.87
C GLY A 185 8.00 14.60 -1.56
N TYR A 186 8.33 13.36 -1.22
CA TYR A 186 7.58 12.19 -1.70
C TYR A 186 7.02 11.41 -0.52
N HIS A 187 5.83 10.86 -0.71
CA HIS A 187 5.11 10.13 0.33
C HIS A 187 4.55 8.82 -0.22
N MET A 188 4.57 7.77 0.58
CA MET A 188 3.99 6.48 0.20
C MET A 188 2.69 6.25 0.94
N ILE A 189 1.65 5.97 0.18
CA ILE A 189 0.29 5.65 0.61
C ILE A 189 -0.15 4.35 -0.06
N ILE A 190 -1.31 3.84 0.33
CA ILE A 190 -1.83 2.62 -0.28
C ILE A 190 -3.21 2.85 -0.90
N ILE A 191 -3.36 2.49 -2.18
CA ILE A 191 -4.66 2.45 -2.84
C ILE A 191 -5.35 1.15 -2.46
N TYR A 192 -6.57 1.24 -1.95
CA TYR A 192 -7.40 0.10 -1.58
C TYR A 192 -8.74 0.04 -2.31
N GLY A 193 -9.00 1.02 -3.19
CA GLY A 193 -10.23 1.08 -3.94
C GLY A 193 -10.22 2.18 -4.99
N TYR A 194 -11.32 2.27 -5.73
CA TYR A 194 -11.56 3.32 -6.69
C TYR A 194 -13.06 3.53 -6.90
N ASN A 195 -13.43 4.75 -7.27
CA ASN A 195 -14.78 5.13 -7.66
C ASN A 195 -14.73 6.19 -8.79
N GLU A 196 -15.83 6.84 -9.08
CA GLU A 196 -15.91 7.89 -10.11
C GLU A 196 -15.02 9.11 -9.81
N ASN A 197 -14.77 9.42 -8.52
CA ASN A 197 -13.99 10.60 -8.09
C ASN A 197 -12.48 10.36 -8.05
N GLY A 198 -12.01 9.10 -8.00
CA GLY A 198 -10.58 8.79 -7.93
C GLY A 198 -10.25 7.50 -7.21
N TRP A 199 -9.02 7.46 -6.72
CA TRP A 199 -8.48 6.37 -5.93
C TRP A 199 -8.86 6.54 -4.46
N LEU A 200 -9.37 5.49 -3.83
CA LEU A 200 -9.55 5.44 -2.39
C LEU A 200 -8.22 5.07 -1.76
N ILE A 201 -7.68 5.95 -0.96
CA ILE A 201 -6.35 5.79 -0.35
C ILE A 201 -6.43 5.69 1.17
N GLN A 202 -5.52 4.89 1.75
CA GLN A 202 -5.22 4.89 3.18
C GLN A 202 -3.83 5.46 3.41
N ASN A 203 -3.75 6.40 4.35
CA ASN A 203 -2.53 7.10 4.75
C ASN A 203 -2.00 6.55 6.08
N SER A 204 -0.80 6.98 6.47
CA SER A 204 -0.14 6.65 7.73
C SER A 204 0.04 7.85 8.67
N TRP A 205 -0.90 8.79 8.68
CA TRP A 205 -0.87 9.99 9.52
C TRP A 205 -1.94 9.97 10.62
N GLY A 206 -2.35 8.77 11.06
CA GLY A 206 -3.35 8.59 12.09
C GLY A 206 -4.78 8.81 11.63
N LYS A 207 -5.71 8.53 12.55
CA LYS A 207 -7.16 8.63 12.29
C LYS A 207 -7.67 10.06 12.28
N ASP A 208 -6.90 11.01 12.80
CA ASP A 208 -7.30 12.43 12.82
C ASP A 208 -7.07 13.12 11.46
N TRP A 209 -6.37 12.46 10.53
CA TRP A 209 -6.16 12.97 9.18
C TRP A 209 -7.33 12.60 8.26
N ALA A 210 -7.86 13.60 7.54
CA ALA A 210 -8.93 13.47 6.54
C ALA A 210 -10.14 12.65 7.05
N ASN A 211 -10.61 11.68 6.27
CA ASN A 211 -11.71 10.79 6.66
C ASN A 211 -11.17 9.59 7.46
N SER A 212 -10.88 9.79 8.73
CA SER A 212 -10.34 8.75 9.61
C SER A 212 -9.09 8.05 9.05
N GLY A 213 -8.17 8.84 8.47
CA GLY A 213 -6.92 8.36 7.90
C GLY A 213 -7.02 7.93 6.43
N THR A 214 -8.17 8.14 5.80
CA THR A 214 -8.40 7.84 4.37
C THR A 214 -8.80 9.09 3.61
N ALA A 215 -8.61 9.09 2.29
CA ALA A 215 -8.99 10.17 1.40
C ALA A 215 -9.24 9.66 -0.03
N ILE A 216 -9.66 10.56 -0.92
CA ILE A 216 -9.78 10.30 -2.34
C ILE A 216 -8.66 11.03 -3.08
N LEU A 217 -7.81 10.29 -3.78
CA LEU A 217 -6.77 10.85 -4.65
C LEU A 217 -7.32 10.93 -6.09
N PRO A 218 -7.48 12.13 -6.67
CA PRO A 218 -8.00 12.26 -8.03
C PRO A 218 -7.15 11.48 -9.06
N TYR A 219 -7.77 10.92 -10.09
CA TYR A 219 -7.04 10.17 -11.14
C TYR A 219 -5.94 10.98 -11.85
N GLY A 220 -6.07 12.30 -11.90
CA GLY A 220 -5.07 13.20 -12.47
C GLY A 220 -3.91 13.57 -11.54
N TYR A 221 -3.91 13.11 -10.28
CA TYR A 221 -2.80 13.37 -9.37
C TYR A 221 -1.57 12.56 -9.78
N PRO A 222 -0.36 13.16 -9.82
CA PRO A 222 0.85 12.46 -10.23
C PRO A 222 1.18 11.27 -9.32
N ILE A 223 1.51 10.13 -9.91
CA ILE A 223 2.04 8.95 -9.21
C ILE A 223 3.49 8.78 -9.67
N ASP A 224 4.44 8.85 -8.74
CA ASP A 224 5.86 8.62 -9.02
C ASP A 224 6.16 7.14 -9.22
N SER A 225 5.58 6.29 -8.38
CA SER A 225 5.70 4.83 -8.51
C SER A 225 4.49 4.10 -7.95
N ALA A 226 4.12 2.99 -8.60
CA ALA A 226 3.08 2.07 -8.14
C ALA A 226 3.60 0.63 -8.24
N TRP A 227 3.22 -0.21 -7.27
CA TRP A 227 3.78 -1.53 -7.13
C TRP A 227 2.70 -2.60 -6.95
N ALA A 228 2.70 -3.60 -7.83
CA ALA A 228 2.00 -4.85 -7.60
C ALA A 228 2.90 -5.79 -6.80
N ILE A 229 2.35 -6.38 -5.75
CA ILE A 229 3.07 -7.30 -4.88
C ILE A 229 2.35 -8.65 -4.93
N ASP A 230 3.08 -9.67 -5.33
CA ASP A 230 2.60 -11.04 -5.39
C ASP A 230 2.87 -11.76 -4.06
N THR A 231 1.85 -12.40 -3.53
CA THR A 231 1.94 -13.16 -2.28
C THR A 231 1.32 -14.54 -2.46
N ASN A 232 1.80 -15.55 -1.73
CA ASN A 232 1.18 -16.88 -1.71
C ASN A 232 -0.26 -16.85 -1.20
N TYR A 233 -0.63 -15.81 -0.45
CA TYR A 233 -1.94 -15.65 0.17
C TYR A 233 -3.01 -15.15 -0.82
N ASN A 234 -2.60 -14.46 -1.88
CA ASN A 234 -3.52 -13.95 -2.91
C ASN A 234 -3.76 -14.95 -4.07
N ASN A 235 -2.98 -16.04 -4.14
CA ASN A 235 -3.00 -16.98 -5.26
C ASN A 235 -4.11 -18.04 -5.22
N VAL A 236 -4.99 -18.00 -4.22
CA VAL A 236 -6.20 -18.84 -4.25
C VAL A 236 -7.38 -18.02 -4.81
N ILE A 237 -7.17 -17.36 -5.94
CA ILE A 237 -8.32 -17.01 -6.78
C ILE A 237 -8.73 -18.29 -7.49
N THR A 238 -9.44 -19.14 -6.75
CA THR A 238 -10.13 -20.27 -7.35
C THR A 238 -11.16 -19.74 -8.34
N TYR A 239 -11.45 -20.49 -9.38
CA TYR A 239 -12.59 -20.21 -10.28
C TYR A 239 -13.87 -19.88 -9.49
N GLN A 240 -14.04 -20.43 -8.30
CA GLN A 240 -15.13 -20.12 -7.37
C GLN A 240 -15.14 -18.64 -6.92
N THR A 241 -13.98 -18.05 -6.63
CA THR A 241 -13.89 -16.64 -6.20
C THR A 241 -14.25 -15.69 -7.34
N ILE A 242 -13.83 -15.99 -8.57
CA ILE A 242 -14.21 -15.20 -9.76
C ILE A 242 -15.73 -15.30 -9.99
N TRP A 243 -16.30 -16.50 -9.89
CA TRP A 243 -17.74 -16.69 -10.05
C TRP A 243 -18.54 -16.01 -8.94
N GLN A 244 -18.09 -16.04 -7.69
CA GLN A 244 -18.72 -15.34 -6.58
C GLN A 244 -18.68 -13.83 -6.77
N LYS A 245 -17.54 -13.27 -7.23
CA LYS A 245 -17.41 -11.84 -7.56
C LYS A 245 -18.32 -11.44 -8.73
N LEU A 246 -18.34 -12.21 -9.80
CA LEU A 246 -19.25 -11.99 -10.94
C LEU A 246 -20.71 -12.09 -10.51
N TYR A 247 -21.07 -13.08 -9.69
CA TYR A 247 -22.43 -13.24 -9.17
C TYR A 247 -22.84 -12.06 -8.29
N SER A 248 -21.99 -11.59 -7.38
CA SER A 248 -22.27 -10.41 -6.56
C SER A 248 -22.42 -9.14 -7.39
N LEU A 249 -21.63 -8.99 -8.45
CA LEU A 249 -21.72 -7.89 -9.39
C LEU A 249 -23.06 -7.94 -10.18
N CYS A 250 -23.44 -9.11 -10.65
CA CYS A 250 -24.74 -9.30 -11.34
C CYS A 250 -25.91 -8.95 -10.41
N ILE A 251 -25.87 -9.36 -9.14
CA ILE A 251 -26.92 -9.01 -8.16
C ILE A 251 -26.97 -7.50 -7.93
N LYS A 252 -25.83 -6.81 -7.78
CA LYS A 252 -25.79 -5.35 -7.63
C LYS A 252 -26.39 -4.65 -8.84
N ILE A 253 -26.08 -5.10 -10.06
CA ILE A 253 -26.65 -4.56 -11.30
C ILE A 253 -28.18 -4.80 -11.36
N ILE A 254 -28.64 -6.00 -11.04
CA ILE A 254 -30.07 -6.33 -11.02
C ILE A 254 -30.82 -5.48 -10.00
N ASN A 255 -30.25 -5.27 -8.80
CA ASN A 255 -30.87 -4.46 -7.76
C ASN A 255 -30.90 -2.96 -8.15
N LYS A 256 -29.86 -2.47 -8.83
CA LYS A 256 -29.83 -1.10 -9.37
C LYS A 256 -30.89 -0.91 -10.48
N LEU A 257 -31.06 -1.88 -11.34
CA LEU A 257 -32.11 -1.85 -12.38
C LEU A 257 -33.54 -1.93 -11.78
N LYS A 258 -33.77 -2.71 -10.74
CA LYS A 258 -35.04 -2.77 -10.01
C LYS A 258 -35.40 -1.46 -9.29
N GLY A 259 -34.38 -0.73 -8.78
CA GLY A 259 -34.56 0.57 -8.12
C GLY A 259 -34.83 1.73 -9.08
N VAL A 260 -34.69 1.53 -10.38
CA VAL A 260 -35.04 2.52 -11.43
C VAL A 260 -36.51 2.39 -11.92
N TRP A 261 -37.22 1.31 -11.53
CA TRP A 261 -38.59 1.01 -11.94
C TRP A 261 -39.60 1.08 -10.78
N LEU A 262 -39.23 1.65 -9.65
CA LEU A 262 -40.10 2.03 -8.53
C LEU A 262 -39.95 3.54 -8.24
#